data_64c627d3a0685b820ca95ac36e4cd15c
#
_entry.id   64c627d3a0685b820ca95ac36e4cd15c
#
_cell.length_a   1.000
_cell.length_b   1.000
_cell.length_c   1.000
_cell.angle_alpha   90.00
_cell.angle_beta   90.00
_cell.angle_gamma   90.00
#
_symmetry.space_group_name_H-M   'P 1'
#
loop_
_entity.id
_entity.type
_entity.pdbx_description
1 polymer ?
#
loop_
_entity_poly.entity_id
_entity_poly.type
_entity_poly.pdbx_seq_one_letter_code
_entity_poly.pdbx_strand_id
1 'polypeptide(L)' 'VGVLDSLKGKNVEMKVRELSTINGKLVDYDDLYVFIQVTKTEKGKTITETYYIPHFNVIYISPT' A
#
# COMPACT_ATOMS: atom_id res chain seq x y z
N VAL A 1 -2.35 5.80 18.96
CA VAL A 1 -2.64 4.79 17.94
C VAL A 1 -3.20 5.49 16.71
N GLY A 2 -2.47 5.45 15.61
CA GLY A 2 -2.89 6.10 14.38
C GLY A 2 -3.64 5.17 13.45
N VAL A 3 -4.18 5.75 12.38
CA VAL A 3 -4.90 4.99 11.35
C VAL A 3 -3.98 3.96 10.72
N LEU A 4 -2.72 4.33 10.45
CA LEU A 4 -1.77 3.42 9.82
C LEU A 4 -1.43 2.24 10.73
N ASP A 5 -1.37 2.47 12.04
CA ASP A 5 -1.15 1.38 12.99
C ASP A 5 -2.28 0.36 12.93
N SER A 6 -3.52 0.84 12.78
CA SER A 6 -4.69 -0.03 12.69
C SER A 6 -4.70 -0.85 11.41
N LEU A 7 -4.12 -0.32 10.34
CA LEU A 7 -4.15 -0.97 9.03
C LEU A 7 -2.91 -1.82 8.75
N LYS A 8 -1.89 -1.72 9.58
CA LYS A 8 -0.64 -2.45 9.38
C LYS A 8 -0.92 -3.97 9.37
N GLY A 9 -0.42 -4.63 8.35
CA GLY A 9 -0.62 -6.06 8.16
C GLY A 9 -1.92 -6.43 7.47
N LYS A 10 -2.74 -5.44 7.11
CA LYS A 10 -4.04 -5.67 6.47
C LYS A 10 -4.02 -5.27 5.01
N ASN A 11 -4.93 -5.87 4.25
CA ASN A 11 -5.11 -5.48 2.85
C ASN A 11 -5.83 -4.14 2.80
N VAL A 12 -5.34 -3.25 1.95
CA VAL A 12 -5.88 -1.89 1.84
C VAL A 12 -6.00 -1.49 0.38
N GLU A 13 -6.87 -0.51 0.15
CA GLU A 13 -6.97 0.19 -1.12
C GLU A 13 -6.39 1.58 -0.90
N MET A 14 -5.43 1.98 -1.73
CA MET A 14 -4.76 3.26 -1.59
C MET A 14 -4.81 4.03 -2.90
N LYS A 15 -5.34 5.24 -2.85
CA LYS A 15 -5.31 6.15 -3.99
C LYS A 15 -4.05 7.00 -3.89
N VAL A 16 -3.24 6.96 -4.94
CA VAL A 16 -1.98 7.70 -5.00
C VAL A 16 -2.13 8.82 -6.02
N ARG A 17 -1.58 9.99 -5.68
CA ARG A 17 -1.63 11.17 -6.55
C ARG A 17 -0.98 10.85 -7.90
N GLU A 18 -1.67 11.20 -8.98
CA GLU A 18 -1.20 11.03 -10.36
C GLU A 18 -1.03 9.57 -10.79
N LEU A 19 -1.44 8.64 -9.94
CA LEU A 19 -1.42 7.22 -10.26
C LEU A 19 -2.81 6.64 -10.04
N SER A 20 -3.00 5.41 -10.50
CA SER A 20 -4.25 4.71 -10.25
C SER A 20 -4.29 4.18 -8.82
N THR A 21 -5.45 3.68 -8.42
CA THR A 21 -5.63 3.07 -7.12
C THR A 21 -4.77 1.81 -7.00
N ILE A 22 -4.09 1.65 -5.88
CA ILE A 22 -3.27 0.49 -5.58
C ILE A 22 -3.97 -0.37 -4.55
N ASN A 23 -4.09 -1.66 -4.82
CA ASN A 23 -4.62 -2.63 -3.86
C ASN A 23 -3.48 -3.52 -3.41
N GLY A 24 -3.24 -3.57 -2.12
CA GLY A 24 -2.16 -4.37 -1.59
C GLY A 24 -2.20 -4.45 -0.08
N LYS A 25 -1.12 -4.97 0.50
CA LYS A 25 -1.01 -5.13 1.94
C LYS A 25 -0.12 -4.03 2.50
N LEU A 26 -0.63 -3.32 3.50
CA LEU A 26 0.19 -2.33 4.21
C LEU A 26 1.11 -3.07 5.16
N VAL A 27 2.39 -3.17 4.80
CA VAL A 27 3.33 -3.96 5.60
C VAL A 27 3.99 -3.14 6.69
N ASP A 28 4.24 -1.85 6.43
CA ASP A 28 4.84 -0.97 7.42
C ASP A 28 4.72 0.49 6.96
N TYR A 29 5.21 1.40 7.77
CA TYR A 29 5.27 2.82 7.42
C TYR A 29 6.34 3.49 8.30
N ASP A 30 6.78 4.66 7.87
CA ASP A 30 7.65 5.50 8.70
C ASP A 30 7.17 6.95 8.60
N ASP A 31 8.01 7.91 9.01
CA ASP A 31 7.62 9.33 9.03
C ASP A 31 7.37 9.91 7.64
N LEU A 32 7.97 9.34 6.62
CA LEU A 32 7.91 9.87 5.27
C LEU A 32 7.20 8.96 4.28
N TYR A 33 7.27 7.65 4.46
CA TYR A 33 6.80 6.68 3.46
C TYR A 33 5.82 5.67 4.03
N VAL A 34 4.93 5.21 3.17
CA VAL A 34 4.06 4.06 3.44
C VAL A 34 4.59 2.91 2.60
N PHE A 35 4.79 1.76 3.22
CA PHE A 35 5.33 0.57 2.54
C PHE A 35 4.15 -0.35 2.20
N ILE A 36 3.86 -0.47 0.92
CA ILE A 36 2.74 -1.31 0.46
C ILE A 36 3.26 -2.44 -0.42
N GLN A 37 2.79 -3.64 -0.15
CA GLN A 37 3.19 -4.84 -0.87
C GLN A 37 2.08 -5.26 -1.83
N VAL A 38 2.43 -5.36 -3.10
CA VAL A 38 1.48 -5.72 -4.15
C VAL A 38 1.88 -7.06 -4.74
N THR A 39 0.92 -7.96 -4.85
CA THR A 39 1.14 -9.29 -5.42
C THR A 39 0.51 -9.34 -6.80
N LYS A 40 1.28 -9.77 -7.79
CA LYS A 40 0.83 -9.89 -9.17
C LYS A 40 1.03 -11.34 -9.62
N THR A 41 0.16 -11.79 -10.52
CA THR A 41 0.32 -13.11 -11.15
C THR A 41 0.59 -12.89 -12.62
N GLU A 42 1.72 -13.38 -13.09
CA GLU A 42 2.13 -13.29 -14.50
C GLU A 42 2.62 -14.66 -14.96
N LYS A 43 2.04 -15.15 -16.07
CA LYS A 43 2.46 -16.42 -16.68
C LYS A 43 2.50 -17.56 -15.67
N GLY A 44 1.52 -17.63 -14.78
CA GLY A 44 1.43 -18.67 -13.77
C GLY A 44 2.38 -18.50 -12.58
N LYS A 45 3.10 -17.38 -12.53
CA LYS A 45 4.02 -17.10 -11.42
C LYS A 45 3.49 -15.94 -10.58
N THR A 46 3.68 -16.04 -9.28
CA THR A 46 3.29 -14.98 -8.35
C THR A 46 4.52 -14.11 -8.09
N ILE A 47 4.38 -12.82 -8.36
CA ILE A 47 5.44 -11.83 -8.14
C ILE A 47 4.96 -10.87 -7.07
N THR A 48 5.78 -10.64 -6.05
CA THR A 48 5.47 -9.71 -4.97
C THR A 48 6.43 -8.53 -5.04
N GLU A 49 5.87 -7.32 -5.06
CA GLU A 49 6.67 -6.09 -5.11
C GLU A 49 6.28 -5.20 -3.94
N THR A 50 7.26 -4.51 -3.36
CA THR A 50 7.02 -3.55 -2.29
C THR A 50 7.26 -2.15 -2.83
N TYR A 51 6.27 -1.28 -2.68
CA TYR A 51 6.39 0.12 -3.08
C TYR A 51 6.49 1.00 -1.86
N TYR A 52 7.35 2.01 -1.92
CA TYR A 52 7.52 3.00 -0.88
C TYR A 52 6.90 4.30 -1.38
N ILE A 53 5.73 4.64 -0.85
CA ILE A 53 4.94 5.78 -1.31
C ILE A 53 5.05 6.92 -0.30
N PRO A 54 5.51 8.11 -0.69
CA PRO A 54 5.54 9.25 0.23
C PRO A 54 4.16 9.57 0.76
N HIS A 55 4.04 9.89 2.04
CA HIS A 55 2.76 10.21 2.67
C HIS A 55 1.98 11.29 1.92
N PHE A 56 2.68 12.32 1.45
CA PHE A 56 2.01 13.44 0.78
C PHE A 56 1.44 13.09 -0.59
N ASN A 57 1.79 11.93 -1.14
CA ASN A 57 1.22 11.46 -2.40
C ASN A 57 0.02 10.55 -2.18
N VAL A 58 -0.27 10.17 -0.95
CA VAL A 58 -1.43 9.32 -0.63
C VAL A 58 -2.65 10.22 -0.47
N ILE A 59 -3.67 10.00 -1.29
CA ILE A 59 -4.91 10.76 -1.23
C ILE A 59 -5.84 10.15 -0.19
N TYR A 60 -6.01 8.83 -0.24
CA TYR A 60 -6.76 8.12 0.80
C TYR A 60 -6.23 6.68 0.90
N ILE A 61 -6.54 6.07 2.02
CA ILE A 61 -6.25 4.66 2.25
C ILE A 61 -7.43 4.09 3.02
N SER A 62 -7.93 2.94 2.59
CA SER A 62 -9.05 2.30 3.27
C SER A 62 -8.86 0.80 3.30
N PRO A 63 -9.36 0.13 4.35
CA PRO A 63 -9.29 -1.33 4.44
C PRO A 63 -10.21 -1.96 3.42
N THR A 64 -9.80 -3.09 2.90
CA THR A 64 -10.62 -3.86 1.97
C THR A 64 -11.12 -5.15 2.60
#